data_8cf7305412628445cd2c71e9b92e31cf
#
_entry.id   8cf7305412628445cd2c71e9b92e31cf
#
_cell.length_a   1.000
_cell.length_b   1.000
_cell.length_c   1.000
_cell.angle_alpha   90.00
_cell.angle_beta   90.00
_cell.angle_gamma   90.00
#
_symmetry.space_group_name_H-M   'P 1'
#
loop_
_entity.id
_entity.type
_entity.pdbx_description
1 polymer ?
#
loop_
_entity_poly.entity_id
_entity_poly.type
_entity_poly.pdbx_seq_one_letter_code
_entity_poly.pdbx_strand_id
1 'polypeptide(L)'
;WKDHLFYAVALDFRPDATPVVACTTCLRVNGAGAWAAVVMFSGSRLGALNQTRDEPPMNTDTRSDIDNYLEGRNAGNHPNAAGNGDYQSATASSTFNDIIFCIDATLSVTPC
;
A
#
# COMPACT_ATOMS: atom_id res chain seq x y z
N TRP A 1 -13.98 -7.43 3.69
CA TRP A 1 -12.75 -7.67 2.88
C TRP A 1 -12.36 -6.42 2.07
N LYS A 2 -13.31 -5.70 1.45
CA LYS A 2 -13.01 -4.51 0.62
C LYS A 2 -12.27 -3.39 1.36
N ASP A 3 -12.48 -3.29 2.66
CA ASP A 3 -11.89 -2.26 3.50
C ASP A 3 -10.47 -2.63 3.97
N HIS A 4 -9.93 -3.76 3.49
CA HIS A 4 -8.60 -4.27 3.85
C HIS A 4 -7.67 -4.46 2.65
N LEU A 5 -8.14 -4.12 1.45
CA LEU A 5 -7.37 -4.23 0.22
C LEU A 5 -7.07 -2.84 -0.34
N PHE A 6 -5.80 -2.54 -0.47
CA PHE A 6 -5.28 -1.29 -1.02
C PHE A 6 -4.37 -1.59 -2.20
N TYR A 7 -4.22 -0.64 -3.10
CA TYR A 7 -3.28 -0.79 -4.20
C TYR A 7 -2.72 0.57 -4.62
N ALA A 8 -1.56 0.55 -5.23
CA ALA A 8 -0.98 1.69 -5.92
C ALA A 8 -0.46 1.23 -7.28
N VAL A 9 -0.58 2.10 -8.28
CA VAL A 9 -0.10 1.87 -9.63
C VAL A 9 0.89 2.97 -9.99
N ALA A 10 2.05 2.59 -10.51
CA ALA A 10 3.05 3.54 -10.99
C ALA A 10 2.48 4.40 -12.12
N LEU A 11 2.92 5.65 -12.22
CA LEU A 11 2.37 6.60 -13.20
C LEU A 11 2.47 6.07 -14.64
N ASP A 12 3.59 5.41 -14.96
CA ASP A 12 3.86 4.85 -16.29
C ASP A 12 2.93 3.69 -16.68
N PHE A 13 2.19 3.12 -15.71
CA PHE A 13 1.30 1.97 -15.91
C PHE A 13 -0.19 2.30 -15.66
N ARG A 14 -0.53 3.56 -15.53
CA ARG A 14 -1.93 3.97 -15.43
C ARG A 14 -2.64 3.77 -16.76
N PRO A 15 -3.97 3.57 -16.77
CA PRO A 15 -4.73 3.32 -18.01
C PRO A 15 -4.61 4.42 -19.07
N ASP A 16 -4.32 5.65 -18.67
CA ASP A 16 -4.15 6.82 -19.51
C ASP A 16 -2.67 7.12 -19.84
N ALA A 17 -1.74 6.34 -19.33
CA ALA A 17 -0.33 6.51 -19.60
C ALA A 17 0.04 6.02 -21.01
N THR A 18 1.01 6.69 -21.64
CA THR A 18 1.63 6.15 -22.84
C THR A 18 2.42 4.90 -22.48
N PRO A 19 2.23 3.76 -23.18
CA PRO A 19 2.95 2.54 -22.88
C PRO A 19 4.46 2.77 -22.86
N VAL A 20 5.14 2.35 -21.80
CA VAL A 20 6.58 2.49 -21.63
C VAL A 20 7.26 1.12 -21.55
N VAL A 21 8.43 1.02 -22.15
CA VAL A 21 9.26 -0.20 -22.11
C VAL A 21 10.11 -0.24 -20.83
N ALA A 22 10.43 0.93 -20.29
CA ALA A 22 11.21 1.08 -19.08
C ALA A 22 10.48 2.03 -18.12
N CYS A 23 10.28 1.58 -16.90
CA CYS A 23 9.60 2.36 -15.88
C CYS A 23 10.53 3.43 -15.30
N THR A 24 10.18 4.68 -15.46
CA THR A 24 10.90 5.81 -14.88
C THR A 24 10.27 6.26 -13.55
N THR A 25 9.01 5.95 -13.34
CA THR A 25 8.22 6.32 -12.14
C THR A 25 7.71 5.08 -11.41
N CYS A 26 8.49 4.01 -11.38
CA CYS A 26 8.13 2.77 -10.70
C CYS A 26 8.01 2.92 -9.20
N LEU A 27 7.12 2.12 -8.63
CA LEU A 27 7.01 1.94 -7.19
C LEU A 27 8.21 1.13 -6.66
N ARG A 28 8.54 1.35 -5.42
CA ARG A 28 9.59 0.62 -4.69
C ARG A 28 9.02 -0.03 -3.46
N VAL A 29 9.68 -1.07 -3.00
CA VAL A 29 9.44 -1.67 -1.69
C VAL A 29 10.78 -1.81 -0.98
N ASN A 30 10.88 -1.23 0.22
CA ASN A 30 12.12 -1.17 0.99
C ASN A 30 13.29 -0.54 0.21
N GLY A 31 13.00 0.50 -0.58
CA GLY A 31 13.99 1.20 -1.39
C GLY A 31 14.45 0.46 -2.64
N ALA A 32 13.91 -0.72 -2.91
CA ALA A 32 14.33 -1.60 -4.00
C ALA A 32 13.18 -1.91 -4.97
N GLY A 33 13.56 -2.46 -6.13
CA GLY A 33 12.62 -2.89 -7.17
C GLY A 33 12.18 -1.75 -8.09
N ALA A 34 11.45 -2.15 -9.12
CA ALA A 34 10.84 -1.29 -10.12
C ALA A 34 9.46 -1.89 -10.46
N TRP A 35 8.50 -1.63 -9.59
CA TRP A 35 7.21 -2.29 -9.63
C TRP A 35 6.17 -1.44 -10.37
N ALA A 36 5.44 -2.06 -11.28
CA ALA A 36 4.32 -1.44 -11.99
C ALA A 36 3.15 -1.14 -11.05
N ALA A 37 2.92 -2.05 -10.09
CA ALA A 37 1.92 -1.85 -9.05
C ALA A 37 2.32 -2.59 -7.76
N VAL A 38 1.71 -2.18 -6.66
CA VAL A 38 1.71 -2.92 -5.40
C VAL A 38 0.28 -3.12 -4.93
N VAL A 39 0.02 -4.28 -4.34
CA VAL A 39 -1.25 -4.60 -3.69
C VAL A 39 -0.94 -4.88 -2.23
N MET A 40 -1.67 -4.22 -1.35
CA MET A 40 -1.46 -4.28 0.09
C MET A 40 -2.71 -4.82 0.77
N PHE A 41 -2.53 -5.76 1.66
CA PHE A 41 -3.58 -6.24 2.54
C PHE A 41 -3.25 -5.78 3.95
N SER A 42 -4.12 -4.99 4.54
CA SER A 42 -4.00 -4.66 5.94
C SER A 42 -4.22 -5.92 6.78
N GLY A 43 -3.36 -6.13 7.75
CA GLY A 43 -3.51 -7.21 8.71
C GLY A 43 -4.63 -6.96 9.73
N SER A 44 -4.57 -7.67 10.83
CA SER A 44 -5.44 -7.41 11.97
C SER A 44 -5.11 -6.05 12.61
N ARG A 45 -6.07 -5.48 13.29
CA ARG A 45 -5.89 -4.22 14.04
C ARG A 45 -4.74 -4.34 15.05
N LEU A 46 -3.83 -3.39 15.04
CA LEU A 46 -2.70 -3.32 15.96
C LEU A 46 -3.00 -2.37 17.13
N GLY A 47 -3.20 -2.97 18.30
CA GLY A 47 -3.47 -2.20 19.52
C GLY A 47 -2.30 -1.30 19.94
N ALA A 48 -1.06 -1.69 19.64
CA ALA A 48 0.12 -0.88 19.92
C ALA A 48 0.14 0.46 19.13
N LEU A 49 -0.58 0.52 18.00
CA LEU A 49 -0.72 1.73 17.17
C LEU A 49 -2.05 2.46 17.42
N ASN A 50 -2.84 2.02 18.39
CA ASN A 50 -4.17 2.56 18.68
C ASN A 50 -5.11 2.58 17.47
N GLN A 51 -4.95 1.63 16.53
CA GLN A 51 -5.82 1.52 15.37
C GLN A 51 -7.26 1.26 15.79
N THR A 52 -8.20 2.00 15.21
CA THR A 52 -9.63 1.90 15.50
C THR A 52 -10.39 1.68 14.19
N ARG A 53 -10.84 0.45 13.97
CA ARG A 53 -11.61 0.07 12.74
C ARG A 53 -13.08 -0.20 13.06
N ASP A 54 -13.44 -0.11 14.33
CA ASP A 54 -14.77 -0.37 14.83
C ASP A 54 -15.68 0.85 14.60
N GLU A 55 -16.95 0.70 14.97
CA GLU A 55 -17.96 1.75 14.91
C GLU A 55 -17.40 3.10 15.37
N PRO A 56 -17.56 4.15 14.57
CA PRO A 56 -17.05 5.46 14.96
C PRO A 56 -17.72 5.90 16.26
N PRO A 57 -16.99 6.55 17.17
CA PRO A 57 -17.66 7.44 18.10
C PRO A 57 -18.47 8.44 17.28
N MET A 58 -19.65 8.76 17.69
CA MET A 58 -20.74 9.40 16.94
C MET A 58 -20.38 10.61 16.04
N ASN A 59 -19.12 11.08 16.05
CA ASN A 59 -18.67 12.27 15.33
C ASN A 59 -17.38 12.10 14.51
N THR A 60 -16.78 10.91 14.44
CA THR A 60 -15.55 10.69 13.66
C THR A 60 -15.62 9.37 12.90
N ASP A 61 -15.57 9.44 11.58
CA ASP A 61 -15.50 8.26 10.75
C ASP A 61 -14.03 7.80 10.65
N THR A 62 -13.61 6.98 11.61
CA THR A 62 -12.24 6.41 11.61
C THR A 62 -12.03 5.33 10.55
N ARG A 63 -13.10 4.88 9.88
CA ARG A 63 -13.02 3.89 8.79
C ARG A 63 -12.42 4.45 7.51
N SER A 64 -12.42 5.76 7.34
CA SER A 64 -11.76 6.43 6.22
C SER A 64 -10.31 6.78 6.50
N ASP A 65 -9.85 6.63 7.74
CA ASP A 65 -8.48 6.93 8.13
C ASP A 65 -7.56 5.76 7.79
N ILE A 66 -6.65 6.00 6.86
CA ILE A 66 -5.73 4.99 6.35
C ILE A 66 -4.79 4.44 7.42
N ASP A 67 -4.43 5.24 8.42
CA ASP A 67 -3.54 4.84 9.52
C ASP A 67 -4.18 3.77 10.43
N ASN A 68 -5.50 3.59 10.34
CA ASN A 68 -6.18 2.49 11.00
C ASN A 68 -6.04 1.15 10.28
N TYR A 69 -5.50 1.14 9.07
CA TYR A 69 -5.41 -0.05 8.22
C TYR A 69 -3.98 -0.41 7.83
N LEU A 70 -3.21 0.55 7.39
CA LEU A 70 -1.84 0.36 6.92
C LEU A 70 -0.84 0.93 7.91
N GLU A 71 0.36 0.40 7.91
CA GLU A 71 1.42 0.79 8.83
C GLU A 71 2.60 1.48 8.12
N GLY A 72 3.25 2.37 8.86
CA GLY A 72 4.51 2.98 8.45
C GLY A 72 4.44 3.67 7.09
N ARG A 73 5.34 3.30 6.18
CA ARG A 73 5.39 3.90 4.84
C ARG A 73 4.18 3.55 3.98
N ASN A 74 3.50 2.45 4.25
CA ASN A 74 2.32 2.05 3.50
C ASN A 74 1.17 3.03 3.73
N ALA A 75 0.91 3.42 4.96
CA ALA A 75 -0.05 4.46 5.28
C ALA A 75 0.39 5.84 4.73
N GLY A 76 1.64 6.22 4.93
CA GLY A 76 2.18 7.51 4.50
C GLY A 76 2.19 7.72 2.98
N ASN A 77 2.29 6.66 2.19
CA ASN A 77 2.28 6.73 0.72
C ASN A 77 0.90 6.56 0.11
N HIS A 78 -0.07 6.06 0.83
CA HIS A 78 -1.44 5.94 0.38
C HIS A 78 -2.31 7.09 0.95
N PRO A 79 -3.15 7.77 0.20
CA PRO A 79 -3.46 7.72 -1.24
C PRO A 79 -2.54 8.61 -2.09
N ASN A 80 -1.54 9.22 -1.49
CA ASN A 80 -0.69 10.23 -2.13
C ASN A 80 0.45 9.63 -2.97
N ALA A 81 0.38 8.36 -3.34
CA ALA A 81 1.35 7.75 -4.23
C ALA A 81 1.36 8.49 -5.57
N ALA A 82 2.11 9.58 -5.61
CA ALA A 82 2.39 10.35 -6.82
C ALA A 82 3.29 9.55 -7.78
N GLY A 83 3.07 8.24 -7.86
CA GLY A 83 3.65 7.36 -8.84
C GLY A 83 5.06 6.83 -8.56
N ASN A 84 5.71 7.25 -7.49
CA ASN A 84 7.05 6.78 -7.12
C ASN A 84 7.15 6.43 -5.63
N GLY A 85 6.06 6.01 -5.02
CA GLY A 85 6.03 5.65 -3.61
C GLY A 85 7.00 4.51 -3.28
N ASP A 86 7.63 4.61 -2.12
CA ASP A 86 8.44 3.55 -1.54
C ASP A 86 7.69 2.92 -0.38
N TYR A 87 7.12 1.74 -0.61
CA TYR A 87 6.34 0.99 0.34
C TYR A 87 7.22 0.15 1.26
N GLN A 88 6.64 -0.43 2.28
CA GLN A 88 7.36 -1.23 3.27
C GLN A 88 6.81 -2.64 3.30
N SER A 89 7.71 -3.61 3.19
CA SER A 89 7.45 -5.01 3.51
C SER A 89 8.33 -5.41 4.68
N ALA A 90 7.78 -6.10 5.66
CA ALA A 90 8.50 -6.54 6.84
C ALA A 90 7.84 -7.79 7.46
N THR A 91 8.56 -8.46 8.31
CA THR A 91 7.98 -9.53 9.14
C THR A 91 6.95 -8.94 10.10
N ALA A 92 5.83 -9.64 10.25
CA ALA A 92 4.76 -9.24 11.16
C ALA A 92 5.27 -9.04 12.59
N SER A 93 4.82 -7.95 13.22
CA SER A 93 5.20 -7.54 14.57
C SER A 93 4.03 -6.88 15.29
N SER A 94 4.25 -6.36 16.49
CA SER A 94 3.23 -5.56 17.20
C SER A 94 2.93 -4.20 16.57
N THR A 95 3.77 -3.75 15.63
CA THR A 95 3.66 -2.44 14.98
C THR A 95 3.63 -2.51 13.45
N PHE A 96 3.62 -3.71 12.88
CA PHE A 96 3.54 -3.92 11.42
C PHE A 96 2.97 -5.30 11.10
N ASN A 97 1.94 -5.37 10.28
CA ASN A 97 1.38 -6.63 9.80
C ASN A 97 0.75 -6.56 8.40
N ASP A 98 1.07 -5.54 7.63
CA ASP A 98 0.67 -5.47 6.24
C ASP A 98 1.33 -6.58 5.41
N ILE A 99 0.55 -7.15 4.48
CA ILE A 99 1.06 -8.10 3.49
C ILE A 99 1.08 -7.40 2.14
N ILE A 100 2.24 -7.42 1.46
CA ILE A 100 2.44 -6.73 0.20
C ILE A 100 2.78 -7.71 -0.91
N PHE A 101 2.11 -7.54 -2.04
CA PHE A 101 2.44 -8.18 -3.30
C PHE A 101 2.89 -7.13 -4.32
N CYS A 102 3.94 -7.44 -5.01
CA CYS A 102 4.53 -6.65 -6.07
C CYS A 102 4.11 -7.17 -7.43
N ILE A 103 3.81 -6.27 -8.35
CA ILE A 103 3.46 -6.58 -9.73
C ILE A 103 4.49 -5.90 -10.62
N ASP A 104 5.20 -6.67 -11.42
CA ASP A 104 6.18 -6.15 -12.36
C ASP A 104 5.55 -5.67 -13.68
N ALA A 105 6.38 -5.15 -14.59
CA ALA A 105 5.95 -4.65 -15.90
C ALA A 105 5.39 -5.75 -16.83
N THR A 106 5.65 -7.03 -16.52
CA THR A 106 5.10 -8.19 -17.24
C THR A 106 3.82 -8.73 -16.64
N LEU A 107 3.30 -8.05 -15.60
CA LEU A 107 2.14 -8.43 -14.79
C LEU A 107 2.37 -9.70 -13.95
N SER A 108 3.59 -10.08 -13.72
CA SER A 108 3.92 -11.14 -12.76
C SER A 108 3.74 -10.65 -11.33
N VAL A 109 3.07 -11.44 -10.51
CA VAL A 109 2.77 -11.13 -9.10
C VAL A 109 3.67 -11.95 -8.21
N THR A 110 4.37 -11.28 -7.29
CA THR A 110 5.23 -11.92 -6.30
C THR A 110 5.02 -11.29 -4.93
N PRO A 111 5.20 -12.05 -3.82
CA PRO A 111 5.34 -11.43 -2.51
C PRO A 111 6.53 -10.47 -2.50
N CYS A 112 6.36 -9.29 -1.95
CA CYS A 112 7.47 -8.40 -1.71
C CYS A 112 8.09 -8.75 -0.34
#